data_42bb586af085b082fbb186fcc80ce98e
#
_entry.id   42bb586af085b082fbb186fcc80ce98e
#
_cell.length_a   1.000
_cell.length_b   1.000
_cell.length_c   1.000
_cell.angle_alpha   90.00
_cell.angle_beta   90.00
_cell.angle_gamma   90.00
#
_symmetry.space_group_name_H-M   'P 1'
#
loop_
_entity.id
_entity.type
_entity.pdbx_description
1 polymer ?
#
loop_
_entity_poly.entity_id
_entity_poly.type
_entity_poly.pdbx_seq_one_letter_code
_entity_poly.pdbx_strand_id
1 'polypeptide(L)'
;MEKVAKRMGWEVAQELEAAKPTIRERLKPENSEIVAALWGFAAFGVVFLIGCWLAGNPFEGFARLPSEVVKSHGWIGTNQWQIFWWVVFLAIILEFLDASAGMGYGAAMTPLLLVIGFDPKQVVPAVMIQQACAGMVGAFLHKEFGNVEWRFKPMSQPIKLFIIIGVTGCITVALAVTGVYAVFNVAKVWIKLYVVILLLMMGGAMLIQGRKERPYKPFKMLFFAALAGFNKGVGGGGYGPVVTVGGLLSGVPVKSMLAVTAISEGATCVFSIVVWLALALGGGVTIDFLVLPSMLLGSMVAAVAAPYAVKVFPTKAWRWVVPVYCIILAAYSFYKIAPSLMKHLGG
;
A
#
# COMPACT_ATOMS: atom_id res chain seq x y z
N MET A 1 -28.07 6.56 -23.33
CA MET A 1 -28.05 5.74 -22.09
C MET A 1 -27.57 4.30 -22.34
N GLU A 2 -27.90 3.68 -23.45
CA GLU A 2 -27.53 2.28 -23.76
C GLU A 2 -26.01 2.03 -23.92
N LYS A 3 -25.24 3.00 -24.49
CA LYS A 3 -23.77 2.92 -24.59
C LYS A 3 -23.06 2.95 -23.23
N VAL A 4 -23.63 3.65 -22.23
CA VAL A 4 -23.06 3.77 -20.88
C VAL A 4 -23.26 2.47 -20.07
N ALA A 5 -24.34 1.74 -20.33
CA ALA A 5 -24.63 0.48 -19.65
C ALA A 5 -23.67 -0.67 -20.01
N LYS A 6 -22.98 -0.58 -21.16
CA LYS A 6 -22.02 -1.58 -21.64
C LYS A 6 -20.56 -1.35 -21.20
N ARG A 7 -20.24 -0.18 -20.61
CA ARG A 7 -18.87 0.13 -20.18
C ARG A 7 -18.50 -0.70 -18.96
N MET A 8 -17.33 -1.33 -19.00
CA MET A 8 -16.81 -2.11 -17.87
C MET A 8 -16.27 -1.21 -16.74
N GLY A 9 -15.93 0.04 -17.03
CA GLY A 9 -15.46 1.05 -16.06
C GLY A 9 -13.94 1.16 -15.94
N TRP A 10 -13.19 0.38 -16.71
CA TRP A 10 -11.72 0.48 -16.81
C TRP A 10 -11.24 1.07 -18.14
N GLU A 11 -12.13 1.37 -19.06
CA GLU A 11 -11.83 2.01 -20.34
C GLU A 11 -11.53 3.51 -20.18
N VAL A 12 -11.99 4.13 -19.10
CA VAL A 12 -11.92 5.59 -18.86
C VAL A 12 -10.52 6.14 -19.03
N ALA A 13 -9.51 5.44 -18.51
CA ALA A 13 -8.12 5.87 -18.66
C ALA A 13 -7.62 5.85 -20.11
N GLN A 14 -8.07 4.88 -20.91
CA GLN A 14 -7.73 4.78 -22.33
C GLN A 14 -8.45 5.86 -23.15
N GLU A 15 -9.72 6.11 -22.82
CA GLU A 15 -10.51 7.19 -23.44
C GLU A 15 -9.87 8.56 -23.14
N LEU A 16 -9.40 8.77 -21.91
CA LEU A 16 -8.68 10.00 -21.55
C LEU A 16 -7.36 10.14 -22.33
N GLU A 17 -6.60 9.06 -22.49
CA GLU A 17 -5.37 9.08 -23.28
C GLU A 17 -5.65 9.33 -24.76
N ALA A 18 -6.75 8.84 -25.29
CA ALA A 18 -7.17 9.11 -26.68
C ALA A 18 -7.63 10.55 -26.87
N ALA A 19 -8.36 11.11 -25.89
CA ALA A 19 -8.85 12.50 -25.94
C ALA A 19 -7.73 13.53 -25.70
N LYS A 20 -6.74 13.20 -24.87
CA LYS A 20 -5.58 14.05 -24.54
C LYS A 20 -4.29 13.26 -24.83
N PRO A 21 -3.85 13.17 -26.10
CA PRO A 21 -2.78 12.26 -26.52
C PRO A 21 -1.40 12.64 -25.96
N THR A 22 -1.15 13.93 -25.73
CA THR A 22 0.15 14.40 -25.24
C THR A 22 0.22 14.48 -23.71
N ILE A 23 1.42 14.25 -23.15
CA ILE A 23 1.69 14.44 -21.73
C ILE A 23 1.37 15.88 -21.29
N ARG A 24 1.70 16.86 -22.14
CA ARG A 24 1.46 18.29 -21.85
C ARG A 24 -0.02 18.62 -21.69
N GLU A 25 -0.91 18.00 -22.47
CA GLU A 25 -2.36 18.18 -22.37
C GLU A 25 -2.90 17.56 -21.06
N ARG A 26 -2.39 16.40 -20.67
CA ARG A 26 -2.77 15.72 -19.42
C ARG A 26 -2.18 16.38 -18.17
N LEU A 27 -1.09 17.14 -18.32
CA LEU A 27 -0.42 17.83 -17.21
C LEU A 27 -1.20 19.07 -16.72
N LYS A 28 -2.17 19.56 -17.49
CA LYS A 28 -3.00 20.68 -17.03
C LYS A 28 -4.12 20.15 -16.15
N PRO A 29 -4.16 20.50 -14.85
CA PRO A 29 -5.25 20.07 -13.96
C PRO A 29 -6.54 20.81 -14.31
N GLU A 30 -7.65 20.15 -14.17
CA GLU A 30 -8.98 20.75 -14.18
C GLU A 30 -9.34 21.28 -12.79
N ASN A 31 -10.24 22.26 -12.70
CA ASN A 31 -10.62 22.84 -11.41
C ASN A 31 -11.19 21.78 -10.45
N SER A 32 -11.96 20.83 -10.97
CA SER A 32 -12.47 19.68 -10.19
C SER A 32 -11.36 18.83 -9.59
N GLU A 33 -10.28 18.62 -10.32
CA GLU A 33 -9.13 17.85 -9.88
C GLU A 33 -8.33 18.58 -8.79
N ILE A 34 -8.22 19.91 -8.90
CA ILE A 34 -7.59 20.73 -7.86
C ILE A 34 -8.42 20.66 -6.57
N VAL A 35 -9.73 20.79 -6.67
CA VAL A 35 -10.65 20.67 -5.53
C VAL A 35 -10.54 19.27 -4.90
N ALA A 36 -10.51 18.23 -5.72
CA ALA A 36 -10.34 16.86 -5.24
C ALA A 36 -8.99 16.67 -4.51
N ALA A 37 -7.89 17.23 -5.04
CA ALA A 37 -6.59 17.20 -4.40
C ALA A 37 -6.62 17.91 -3.02
N LEU A 38 -7.27 19.07 -2.92
CA LEU A 38 -7.43 19.78 -1.65
C LEU A 38 -8.23 18.96 -0.62
N TRP A 39 -9.29 18.26 -1.04
CA TRP A 39 -10.00 17.33 -0.17
C TRP A 39 -9.13 16.15 0.26
N GLY A 40 -8.30 15.63 -0.62
CA GLY A 40 -7.31 14.59 -0.28
C GLY A 40 -6.33 15.07 0.80
N PHE A 41 -5.77 16.26 0.65
CA PHE A 41 -4.90 16.87 1.65
C PHE A 41 -5.64 17.11 2.98
N ALA A 42 -6.87 17.61 2.95
CA ALA A 42 -7.66 17.83 4.15
C ALA A 42 -7.94 16.52 4.90
N ALA A 43 -8.33 15.46 4.19
CA ALA A 43 -8.55 14.14 4.78
C ALA A 43 -7.28 13.59 5.44
N PHE A 44 -6.14 13.67 4.76
CA PHE A 44 -4.85 13.29 5.32
C PHE A 44 -4.47 14.15 6.55
N GLY A 45 -4.74 15.46 6.50
CA GLY A 45 -4.49 16.37 7.60
C GLY A 45 -5.25 15.97 8.87
N VAL A 46 -6.53 15.60 8.73
CA VAL A 46 -7.32 15.09 9.85
C VAL A 46 -6.72 13.79 10.42
N VAL A 47 -6.35 12.84 9.56
CA VAL A 47 -5.73 11.58 10.01
C VAL A 47 -4.35 11.84 10.63
N PHE A 48 -3.58 12.81 10.13
CA PHE A 48 -2.32 13.24 10.73
C PHE A 48 -2.52 13.76 12.16
N LEU A 49 -3.51 14.62 12.39
CA LEU A 49 -3.83 15.12 13.74
C LEU A 49 -4.25 13.98 14.68
N ILE A 50 -5.06 13.04 14.19
CA ILE A 50 -5.40 11.81 14.95
C ILE A 50 -4.13 11.01 15.24
N GLY A 51 -3.23 10.86 14.26
CA GLY A 51 -1.96 10.18 14.42
C GLY A 51 -1.05 10.83 15.48
N CYS A 52 -1.00 12.16 15.52
CA CYS A 52 -0.29 12.89 16.58
C CYS A 52 -0.88 12.62 17.96
N TRP A 53 -2.19 12.61 18.06
CA TRP A 53 -2.89 12.29 19.32
C TRP A 53 -2.62 10.84 19.76
N LEU A 54 -2.70 9.87 18.87
CA LEU A 54 -2.37 8.46 19.14
C LEU A 54 -0.88 8.29 19.54
N ALA A 55 0.04 8.99 18.89
CA ALA A 55 1.46 8.95 19.21
C ALA A 55 1.78 9.56 20.59
N GLY A 56 0.92 10.44 21.10
CA GLY A 56 0.96 10.92 22.47
C GLY A 56 0.65 9.86 23.52
N ASN A 57 0.33 8.64 23.06
CA ASN A 57 0.02 7.49 23.90
C ASN A 57 -1.15 7.74 24.88
N PRO A 58 -2.35 8.08 24.37
CA PRO A 58 -3.52 8.38 25.21
C PRO A 58 -4.10 7.14 25.89
N PHE A 59 -3.66 5.92 25.47
CA PHE A 59 -4.09 4.65 26.04
C PHE A 59 -2.99 4.07 26.92
N GLU A 60 -3.33 3.65 28.12
CA GLU A 60 -2.42 2.93 29.00
C GLU A 60 -1.99 1.61 28.36
N GLY A 61 -0.72 1.22 28.58
CA GLY A 61 -0.16 -0.05 28.09
C GLY A 61 0.51 -0.02 26.74
N PHE A 62 0.55 1.12 26.04
CA PHE A 62 1.32 1.23 24.79
C PHE A 62 2.81 1.50 25.08
N ALA A 63 3.68 0.70 24.44
CA ALA A 63 5.12 0.82 24.59
C ALA A 63 5.71 1.93 23.71
N ARG A 64 6.78 2.60 24.20
CA ARG A 64 7.51 3.63 23.44
C ARG A 64 8.94 3.19 23.15
N LEU A 65 9.54 3.84 22.13
CA LEU A 65 10.94 3.62 21.79
C LEU A 65 11.86 4.02 22.93
N PRO A 66 12.99 3.31 23.10
CA PRO A 66 14.07 3.75 23.97
C PRO A 66 14.57 5.16 23.62
N SER A 67 14.96 5.90 24.64
CA SER A 67 15.42 7.30 24.48
C SER A 67 16.66 7.44 23.61
N GLU A 68 17.53 6.42 23.59
CA GLU A 68 18.72 6.39 22.74
C GLU A 68 18.37 6.37 21.25
N VAL A 69 17.37 5.61 20.83
CA VAL A 69 16.91 5.56 19.43
C VAL A 69 16.33 6.90 19.01
N VAL A 70 15.55 7.52 19.88
CA VAL A 70 14.99 8.86 19.63
C VAL A 70 16.11 9.90 19.47
N LYS A 71 17.10 9.92 20.36
CA LYS A 71 18.22 10.85 20.30
C LYS A 71 19.10 10.70 19.06
N SER A 72 19.34 9.45 18.63
CA SER A 72 20.25 9.16 17.52
C SER A 72 19.67 9.52 16.14
N HIS A 73 18.35 9.64 16.01
CA HIS A 73 17.69 9.80 14.69
C HIS A 73 17.13 11.20 14.43
N GLY A 74 17.44 12.18 15.28
CA GLY A 74 17.02 13.57 15.11
C GLY A 74 15.50 13.70 14.92
N TRP A 75 14.83 14.18 15.90
CA TRP A 75 13.39 14.36 15.88
C TRP A 75 13.01 15.77 16.31
N ILE A 76 11.85 16.22 15.91
CA ILE A 76 11.23 17.48 16.34
C ILE A 76 9.82 17.14 16.85
N GLY A 77 9.48 17.64 18.02
CA GLY A 77 8.15 17.43 18.61
C GLY A 77 8.10 17.75 20.08
N THR A 78 6.96 17.49 20.67
CA THR A 78 6.71 17.66 22.09
C THR A 78 7.00 16.37 22.87
N ASN A 79 6.77 16.38 24.17
CA ASN A 79 6.84 15.15 24.99
C ASN A 79 5.75 14.12 24.63
N GLN A 80 4.73 14.53 23.87
CA GLN A 80 3.59 13.67 23.54
C GLN A 80 3.73 13.00 22.18
N TRP A 81 4.24 13.72 21.15
CA TRP A 81 4.45 13.20 19.81
C TRP A 81 5.71 13.77 19.20
N GLN A 82 6.29 13.03 18.21
CA GLN A 82 7.60 13.32 17.65
C GLN A 82 7.59 13.14 16.14
N ILE A 83 8.34 14.01 15.44
CA ILE A 83 8.52 13.94 13.99
C ILE A 83 9.95 13.53 13.67
N PHE A 84 10.11 12.38 13.02
CA PHE A 84 11.37 11.90 12.49
C PHE A 84 11.47 12.33 11.02
N TRP A 85 12.19 13.39 10.73
CA TRP A 85 12.24 14.00 9.40
C TRP A 85 12.75 13.04 8.31
N TRP A 86 13.67 12.16 8.65
CA TRP A 86 14.13 11.12 7.71
C TRP A 86 13.04 10.10 7.39
N VAL A 87 12.13 9.79 8.34
CA VAL A 87 10.94 8.95 8.10
C VAL A 87 9.96 9.68 7.17
N VAL A 88 9.76 10.99 7.39
CA VAL A 88 8.92 11.83 6.50
C VAL A 88 9.43 11.76 5.07
N PHE A 89 10.73 12.02 4.87
CA PHE A 89 11.33 12.01 3.54
C PHE A 89 11.23 10.63 2.87
N LEU A 90 11.51 9.57 3.63
CA LEU A 90 11.36 8.20 3.16
C LEU A 90 9.90 7.86 2.82
N ALA A 91 8.95 8.33 3.64
CA ALA A 91 7.53 8.13 3.40
C ALA A 91 7.05 8.82 2.12
N ILE A 92 7.56 10.02 1.79
CA ILE A 92 7.27 10.69 0.51
C ILE A 92 7.66 9.79 -0.66
N ILE A 93 8.90 9.29 -0.67
CA ILE A 93 9.41 8.48 -1.79
C ILE A 93 8.65 7.17 -1.90
N LEU A 94 8.53 6.43 -0.79
CA LEU A 94 7.94 5.10 -0.81
C LEU A 94 6.43 5.15 -1.09
N GLU A 95 5.72 6.15 -0.57
CA GLU A 95 4.30 6.33 -0.86
C GLU A 95 4.06 6.74 -2.31
N PHE A 96 4.91 7.63 -2.86
CA PHE A 96 4.80 7.99 -4.28
C PHE A 96 4.96 6.76 -5.17
N LEU A 97 5.92 5.90 -4.89
CA LEU A 97 6.14 4.66 -5.61
C LEU A 97 4.98 3.67 -5.39
N ASP A 98 4.47 3.57 -4.16
CA ASP A 98 3.36 2.69 -3.84
C ASP A 98 2.06 3.11 -4.55
N ALA A 99 1.66 4.35 -4.39
CA ALA A 99 0.43 4.86 -4.99
C ALA A 99 0.51 4.99 -6.52
N SER A 100 1.70 5.11 -7.12
CA SER A 100 1.88 5.20 -8.57
C SER A 100 2.15 3.86 -9.26
N ALA A 101 2.83 2.92 -8.60
CA ALA A 101 3.16 1.61 -9.15
C ALA A 101 2.33 0.47 -8.53
N GLY A 102 1.52 0.78 -7.51
CA GLY A 102 0.66 -0.16 -6.82
C GLY A 102 1.44 -1.10 -5.89
N MET A 103 2.62 -0.68 -5.40
CA MET A 103 3.44 -1.55 -4.58
C MET A 103 4.60 -0.82 -3.89
N GLY A 104 4.90 -1.21 -2.66
CA GLY A 104 6.22 -0.99 -2.09
C GLY A 104 6.27 -0.33 -0.72
N TYR A 105 5.31 0.49 -0.32
CA TYR A 105 5.41 1.21 0.96
C TYR A 105 5.63 0.26 2.13
N GLY A 106 4.69 -0.62 2.42
CA GLY A 106 4.81 -1.56 3.54
C GLY A 106 5.95 -2.57 3.38
N ALA A 107 6.24 -2.97 2.13
CA ALA A 107 7.32 -3.93 1.86
C ALA A 107 8.72 -3.33 2.06
N ALA A 108 8.89 -2.02 1.92
CA ALA A 108 10.16 -1.33 2.13
C ALA A 108 10.23 -0.63 3.50
N MET A 109 9.19 0.11 3.88
CA MET A 109 9.18 0.89 5.13
C MET A 109 9.32 -0.01 6.37
N THR A 110 8.54 -1.10 6.43
CA THR A 110 8.57 -2.00 7.58
C THR A 110 9.97 -2.57 7.84
N PRO A 111 10.63 -3.28 6.89
CA PRO A 111 11.95 -3.83 7.18
C PRO A 111 13.00 -2.75 7.45
N LEU A 112 12.88 -1.58 6.84
CA LEU A 112 13.81 -0.48 7.06
C LEU A 112 13.74 0.05 8.48
N LEU A 113 12.56 0.31 8.99
CA LEU A 113 12.36 0.77 10.37
C LEU A 113 12.77 -0.30 11.39
N LEU A 114 12.50 -1.59 11.11
CA LEU A 114 12.93 -2.69 11.97
C LEU A 114 14.47 -2.81 12.05
N VAL A 115 15.19 -2.55 10.95
CA VAL A 115 16.66 -2.57 10.95
C VAL A 115 17.26 -1.41 11.75
N ILE A 116 16.57 -0.25 11.74
CA ILE A 116 16.99 0.94 12.50
C ILE A 116 16.75 0.77 14.00
N GLY A 117 15.89 -0.18 14.41
CA GLY A 117 15.68 -0.51 15.83
C GLY A 117 14.27 -0.27 16.34
N PHE A 118 13.32 0.13 15.48
CA PHE A 118 11.91 0.18 15.85
C PHE A 118 11.32 -1.23 16.03
N ASP A 119 10.43 -1.38 16.99
CA ASP A 119 9.76 -2.66 17.24
C ASP A 119 8.65 -2.92 16.19
N PRO A 120 8.42 -4.20 15.79
CA PRO A 120 7.30 -4.57 14.92
C PRO A 120 5.94 -4.05 15.38
N LYS A 121 5.72 -4.00 16.69
CA LYS A 121 4.48 -3.51 17.30
C LYS A 121 4.30 -1.99 17.18
N GLN A 122 5.36 -1.26 16.88
CA GLN A 122 5.36 0.17 16.57
C GLN A 122 5.16 0.40 15.07
N VAL A 123 5.86 -0.39 14.25
CA VAL A 123 5.92 -0.17 12.80
C VAL A 123 4.69 -0.71 12.09
N VAL A 124 4.27 -1.96 12.38
CA VAL A 124 3.21 -2.61 11.60
C VAL A 124 1.86 -1.92 11.75
N PRO A 125 1.36 -1.60 12.97
CA PRO A 125 0.10 -0.86 13.11
C PRO A 125 0.16 0.55 12.49
N ALA A 126 1.29 1.26 12.61
CA ALA A 126 1.47 2.58 12.02
C ALA A 126 1.42 2.53 10.48
N VAL A 127 2.09 1.54 9.87
CA VAL A 127 2.01 1.29 8.43
C VAL A 127 0.58 0.97 7.99
N MET A 128 -0.18 0.18 8.77
CA MET A 128 -1.57 -0.12 8.45
C MET A 128 -2.46 1.13 8.44
N ILE A 129 -2.33 2.01 9.44
CA ILE A 129 -3.10 3.26 9.50
C ILE A 129 -2.73 4.16 8.34
N GLN A 130 -1.44 4.34 8.07
CA GLN A 130 -0.98 5.14 6.96
C GLN A 130 -1.52 4.62 5.62
N GLN A 131 -1.41 3.31 5.35
CA GLN A 131 -1.91 2.72 4.10
C GLN A 131 -3.44 2.66 4.02
N ALA A 132 -4.15 2.58 5.14
CA ALA A 132 -5.59 2.74 5.15
C ALA A 132 -5.99 4.13 4.63
N CYS A 133 -5.35 5.18 5.15
CA CYS A 133 -5.59 6.55 4.70
C CYS A 133 -5.18 6.76 3.24
N ALA A 134 -3.94 6.38 2.88
CA ALA A 134 -3.40 6.52 1.54
C ALA A 134 -4.23 5.77 0.49
N GLY A 135 -4.64 4.55 0.80
CA GLY A 135 -5.47 3.73 -0.09
C GLY A 135 -6.86 4.31 -0.33
N MET A 136 -7.52 4.82 0.71
CA MET A 136 -8.84 5.45 0.58
C MET A 136 -8.77 6.77 -0.20
N VAL A 137 -7.84 7.65 0.17
CA VAL A 137 -7.62 8.93 -0.53
C VAL A 137 -7.14 8.68 -1.96
N GLY A 138 -6.21 7.75 -2.17
CA GLY A 138 -5.73 7.38 -3.49
C GLY A 138 -6.85 6.85 -4.39
N ALA A 139 -7.73 5.99 -3.89
CA ALA A 139 -8.87 5.48 -4.64
C ALA A 139 -9.85 6.58 -5.06
N PHE A 140 -10.13 7.54 -4.18
CA PHE A 140 -10.92 8.72 -4.49
C PHE A 140 -10.24 9.54 -5.60
N LEU A 141 -8.96 9.85 -5.45
CA LEU A 141 -8.22 10.65 -6.42
C LEU A 141 -8.02 9.94 -7.77
N HIS A 142 -7.85 8.62 -7.79
CA HIS A 142 -7.82 7.85 -9.04
C HIS A 142 -9.11 8.01 -9.85
N LYS A 143 -10.28 8.09 -9.17
CA LYS A 143 -11.55 8.35 -9.82
C LYS A 143 -11.60 9.78 -10.38
N GLU A 144 -11.31 10.76 -9.55
CA GLU A 144 -11.39 12.18 -9.92
C GLU A 144 -10.40 12.54 -11.05
N PHE A 145 -9.26 11.86 -11.11
CA PHE A 145 -8.26 12.02 -12.17
C PHE A 145 -8.51 11.15 -13.41
N GLY A 146 -9.64 10.43 -13.48
CA GLY A 146 -10.02 9.65 -14.66
C GLY A 146 -9.21 8.37 -14.89
N ASN A 147 -8.58 7.81 -13.86
CA ASN A 147 -7.86 6.53 -13.97
C ASN A 147 -8.79 5.31 -13.87
N VAL A 148 -9.98 5.49 -13.26
CA VAL A 148 -10.97 4.42 -13.03
C VAL A 148 -12.36 5.01 -12.86
N GLU A 149 -13.40 4.24 -13.14
CA GLU A 149 -14.79 4.57 -12.85
C GLU A 149 -15.37 3.66 -11.76
N TRP A 150 -15.76 4.26 -10.62
CA TRP A 150 -16.50 3.59 -9.56
C TRP A 150 -18.00 3.75 -9.78
N ARG A 151 -18.67 2.75 -10.36
CA ARG A 151 -20.10 2.77 -10.60
C ARG A 151 -20.78 1.59 -9.91
N PHE A 152 -21.78 1.90 -9.06
CA PHE A 152 -22.48 0.88 -8.27
C PHE A 152 -23.70 0.30 -9.02
N LYS A 153 -24.35 1.09 -9.89
CA LYS A 153 -25.55 0.65 -10.64
C LYS A 153 -25.49 1.09 -12.12
N PRO A 154 -25.38 0.16 -13.08
CA PRO A 154 -24.93 -1.23 -12.91
C PRO A 154 -23.48 -1.28 -12.41
N MET A 155 -23.17 -2.33 -11.64
CA MET A 155 -21.88 -2.45 -10.99
C MET A 155 -20.74 -2.60 -11.99
N SER A 156 -19.78 -1.64 -11.98
CA SER A 156 -18.58 -1.67 -12.81
C SER A 156 -17.62 -2.80 -12.44
N GLN A 157 -16.75 -3.21 -13.36
CA GLN A 157 -15.77 -4.26 -13.11
C GLN A 157 -14.76 -3.90 -12.01
N PRO A 158 -14.26 -2.64 -11.91
CA PRO A 158 -13.40 -2.23 -10.79
C PRO A 158 -14.06 -2.44 -9.41
N ILE A 159 -15.37 -2.16 -9.26
CA ILE A 159 -16.11 -2.41 -8.01
C ILE A 159 -16.19 -3.91 -7.71
N LYS A 160 -16.51 -4.74 -8.71
CA LYS A 160 -16.55 -6.20 -8.53
C LYS A 160 -15.21 -6.75 -8.11
N LEU A 161 -14.13 -6.26 -8.73
CA LEU A 161 -12.76 -6.61 -8.36
C LEU A 161 -12.42 -6.18 -6.93
N PHE A 162 -12.76 -4.95 -6.57
CA PHE A 162 -12.58 -4.44 -5.21
C PHE A 162 -13.26 -5.33 -4.18
N ILE A 163 -14.51 -5.73 -4.42
CA ILE A 163 -15.24 -6.63 -3.51
C ILE A 163 -14.53 -7.99 -3.38
N ILE A 164 -14.17 -8.61 -4.49
CA ILE A 164 -13.48 -9.91 -4.48
C ILE A 164 -12.15 -9.81 -3.72
N ILE A 165 -11.33 -8.81 -4.06
CA ILE A 165 -9.99 -8.65 -3.48
C ILE A 165 -10.09 -8.21 -2.02
N GLY A 166 -10.96 -7.26 -1.71
CA GLY A 166 -11.13 -6.71 -0.37
C GLY A 166 -11.66 -7.76 0.62
N VAL A 167 -12.72 -8.47 0.26
CA VAL A 167 -13.29 -9.51 1.14
C VAL A 167 -12.30 -10.64 1.37
N THR A 168 -11.69 -11.15 0.29
CA THR A 168 -10.69 -12.23 0.39
C THR A 168 -9.47 -11.76 1.18
N GLY A 169 -8.99 -10.53 0.93
CA GLY A 169 -7.89 -9.93 1.65
C GLY A 169 -8.15 -9.77 3.13
N CYS A 170 -9.34 -9.28 3.52
CA CYS A 170 -9.73 -9.16 4.94
C CYS A 170 -9.74 -10.51 5.66
N ILE A 171 -10.33 -11.54 5.03
CA ILE A 171 -10.35 -12.89 5.63
C ILE A 171 -8.93 -13.42 5.83
N THR A 172 -8.09 -13.34 4.81
CA THR A 172 -6.74 -13.89 4.88
C THR A 172 -5.80 -13.09 5.76
N VAL A 173 -5.96 -11.76 5.85
CA VAL A 173 -5.25 -10.92 6.83
C VAL A 173 -5.60 -11.34 8.25
N ALA A 174 -6.88 -11.51 8.57
CA ALA A 174 -7.30 -11.92 9.91
C ALA A 174 -6.70 -13.28 10.30
N LEU A 175 -6.76 -14.26 9.40
CA LEU A 175 -6.16 -15.57 9.60
C LEU A 175 -4.64 -15.50 9.77
N ALA A 176 -3.96 -14.67 8.97
CA ALA A 176 -2.51 -14.53 9.03
C ALA A 176 -2.05 -13.80 10.30
N VAL A 177 -2.70 -12.67 10.67
CA VAL A 177 -2.37 -11.94 11.91
C VAL A 177 -2.58 -12.83 13.12
N THR A 178 -3.73 -13.47 13.22
CA THR A 178 -4.04 -14.36 14.36
C THR A 178 -3.10 -15.56 14.39
N GLY A 179 -2.88 -16.21 13.25
CA GLY A 179 -2.01 -17.40 13.16
C GLY A 179 -0.55 -17.08 13.50
N VAL A 180 0.03 -16.03 12.90
CA VAL A 180 1.45 -15.72 13.05
C VAL A 180 1.78 -15.12 14.41
N TYR A 181 0.96 -14.22 14.92
CA TYR A 181 1.26 -13.48 16.15
C TYR A 181 0.67 -14.12 17.42
N ALA A 182 -0.43 -14.88 17.30
CA ALA A 182 -1.06 -15.54 18.43
C ALA A 182 -0.72 -17.05 18.56
N VAL A 183 -0.45 -17.75 17.43
CA VAL A 183 -0.29 -19.21 17.43
C VAL A 183 1.11 -19.66 17.04
N PHE A 184 1.69 -19.12 15.96
CA PHE A 184 2.97 -19.59 15.42
C PHE A 184 4.06 -18.53 15.57
N ASN A 185 5.04 -18.79 16.40
CA ASN A 185 6.20 -17.89 16.53
C ASN A 185 7.21 -18.11 15.39
N VAL A 186 6.78 -17.86 14.14
CA VAL A 186 7.61 -18.09 12.94
C VAL A 186 8.77 -17.12 12.90
N ALA A 187 9.99 -17.64 12.69
CA ALA A 187 11.18 -16.81 12.58
C ALA A 187 11.06 -15.79 11.43
N LYS A 188 11.19 -14.51 11.75
CA LYS A 188 11.00 -13.37 10.83
C LYS A 188 11.83 -13.45 9.54
N VAL A 189 12.98 -14.13 9.57
CA VAL A 189 13.89 -14.30 8.43
C VAL A 189 13.22 -15.10 7.29
N TRP A 190 12.50 -16.17 7.63
CA TRP A 190 11.81 -17.02 6.64
C TRP A 190 10.65 -16.30 5.97
N ILE A 191 9.91 -15.50 6.75
CA ILE A 191 8.83 -14.64 6.22
C ILE A 191 9.38 -13.65 5.21
N LYS A 192 10.48 -12.97 5.55
CA LYS A 192 11.14 -12.02 4.65
C LYS A 192 11.66 -12.70 3.38
N LEU A 193 12.30 -13.86 3.51
CA LEU A 193 12.80 -14.63 2.36
C LEU A 193 11.66 -15.03 1.42
N TYR A 194 10.54 -15.50 1.97
CA TYR A 194 9.34 -15.82 1.21
C TYR A 194 8.85 -14.61 0.38
N VAL A 195 8.75 -13.42 1.00
CA VAL A 195 8.32 -12.19 0.30
C VAL A 195 9.28 -11.82 -0.82
N VAL A 196 10.60 -11.94 -0.62
CA VAL A 196 11.60 -11.69 -1.67
C VAL A 196 11.44 -12.64 -2.86
N ILE A 197 11.32 -13.93 -2.60
CA ILE A 197 11.12 -14.93 -3.67
C ILE A 197 9.84 -14.64 -4.44
N LEU A 198 8.77 -14.31 -3.74
CA LEU A 198 7.49 -13.96 -4.33
C LEU A 198 7.60 -12.72 -5.25
N LEU A 199 8.25 -11.65 -4.78
CA LEU A 199 8.47 -10.42 -5.56
C LEU A 199 9.29 -10.69 -6.83
N LEU A 200 10.35 -11.50 -6.73
CA LEU A 200 11.16 -11.90 -7.89
C LEU A 200 10.34 -12.71 -8.90
N MET A 201 9.58 -13.69 -8.44
CA MET A 201 8.73 -14.50 -9.31
C MET A 201 7.65 -13.65 -10.00
N MET A 202 7.02 -12.74 -9.30
CA MET A 202 5.97 -11.88 -9.86
C MET A 202 6.55 -10.85 -10.82
N GLY A 203 7.64 -10.18 -10.47
CA GLY A 203 8.33 -9.23 -11.35
C GLY A 203 8.84 -9.92 -12.63
N GLY A 204 9.46 -11.08 -12.50
CA GLY A 204 9.93 -11.89 -13.62
C GLY A 204 8.79 -12.38 -14.52
N ALA A 205 7.72 -12.92 -13.94
CA ALA A 205 6.55 -13.36 -14.68
C ALA A 205 5.91 -12.22 -15.48
N MET A 206 5.90 -11.01 -14.93
CA MET A 206 5.34 -9.86 -15.61
C MET A 206 6.23 -9.35 -16.75
N LEU A 207 7.56 -9.34 -16.59
CA LEU A 207 8.49 -9.00 -17.68
C LEU A 207 8.36 -9.96 -18.86
N ILE A 208 8.21 -11.26 -18.59
CA ILE A 208 8.08 -12.29 -19.62
C ILE A 208 6.71 -12.23 -20.30
N GLN A 209 5.65 -12.00 -19.54
CA GLN A 209 4.26 -12.17 -20.00
C GLN A 209 3.49 -10.85 -20.18
N GLY A 210 3.98 -9.74 -19.65
CA GLY A 210 3.25 -8.48 -19.52
C GLY A 210 2.96 -7.71 -20.81
N ARG A 211 3.48 -8.18 -21.97
CA ARG A 211 3.28 -7.53 -23.27
C ARG A 211 1.99 -7.91 -23.99
N LYS A 212 1.34 -9.02 -23.60
CA LYS A 212 0.13 -9.52 -24.28
C LYS A 212 -1.11 -9.12 -23.50
N GLU A 213 -2.05 -8.49 -24.17
CA GLU A 213 -3.41 -8.32 -23.63
C GLU A 213 -4.05 -9.68 -23.42
N ARG A 214 -4.61 -9.89 -22.24
CA ARG A 214 -5.17 -11.17 -21.82
C ARG A 214 -6.66 -11.03 -21.53
N PRO A 215 -7.45 -12.04 -21.80
CA PRO A 215 -8.84 -12.07 -21.35
C PRO A 215 -8.87 -12.05 -19.81
N TYR A 216 -9.78 -11.28 -19.27
CA TYR A 216 -9.99 -11.18 -17.84
C TYR A 216 -10.41 -12.53 -17.22
N LYS A 217 -9.71 -12.96 -16.16
CA LYS A 217 -9.93 -14.22 -15.45
C LYS A 217 -10.13 -13.98 -13.94
N PRO A 218 -11.38 -13.87 -13.44
CA PRO A 218 -11.67 -13.50 -12.06
C PRO A 218 -11.14 -14.50 -11.02
N PHE A 219 -11.13 -15.80 -11.32
CA PHE A 219 -10.63 -16.83 -10.40
C PHE A 219 -9.13 -16.70 -10.10
N LYS A 220 -8.33 -16.19 -11.04
CA LYS A 220 -6.92 -15.89 -10.75
C LYS A 220 -6.78 -14.77 -9.72
N MET A 221 -7.67 -13.80 -9.76
CA MET A 221 -7.67 -12.70 -8.78
C MET A 221 -7.96 -13.18 -7.36
N LEU A 222 -8.83 -14.17 -7.20
CA LEU A 222 -9.13 -14.73 -5.88
C LEU A 222 -7.87 -15.33 -5.23
N PHE A 223 -7.08 -16.09 -6.02
CA PHE A 223 -5.81 -16.64 -5.54
C PHE A 223 -4.80 -15.54 -5.15
N PHE A 224 -4.61 -14.54 -6.01
CA PHE A 224 -3.69 -13.44 -5.70
C PHE A 224 -4.18 -12.58 -4.53
N ALA A 225 -5.49 -12.39 -4.39
CA ALA A 225 -6.06 -11.67 -3.25
C ALA A 225 -5.82 -12.41 -1.92
N ALA A 226 -6.01 -13.73 -1.90
CA ALA A 226 -5.74 -14.55 -0.73
C ALA A 226 -4.25 -14.50 -0.33
N LEU A 227 -3.37 -14.63 -1.31
CA LEU A 227 -1.93 -14.55 -1.11
C LEU A 227 -1.49 -13.16 -0.62
N ALA A 228 -2.07 -12.10 -1.20
CA ALA A 228 -1.78 -10.72 -0.80
C ALA A 228 -2.22 -10.42 0.63
N GLY A 229 -3.43 -10.82 1.01
CA GLY A 229 -3.93 -10.65 2.36
C GLY A 229 -3.12 -11.43 3.40
N PHE A 230 -2.71 -12.65 3.06
CA PHE A 230 -1.79 -13.42 3.90
C PHE A 230 -0.47 -12.66 4.12
N ASN A 231 0.17 -12.19 3.05
CA ASN A 231 1.42 -11.42 3.14
C ASN A 231 1.27 -10.17 4.00
N LYS A 232 0.15 -9.46 3.83
CA LYS A 232 -0.16 -8.26 4.61
C LYS A 232 -0.25 -8.56 6.10
N GLY A 233 -0.96 -9.62 6.46
CA GLY A 233 -1.12 -10.04 7.85
C GLY A 233 0.19 -10.49 8.49
N VAL A 234 1.04 -11.18 7.73
CA VAL A 234 2.32 -11.72 8.22
C VAL A 234 3.37 -10.63 8.44
N GLY A 235 3.50 -9.68 7.52
CA GLY A 235 4.64 -8.76 7.50
C GLY A 235 4.29 -7.28 7.36
N GLY A 236 3.02 -6.92 7.34
CA GLY A 236 2.59 -5.54 7.11
C GLY A 236 2.80 -5.03 5.68
N GLY A 237 3.48 -5.80 4.82
CA GLY A 237 3.81 -5.44 3.45
C GLY A 237 3.57 -6.56 2.44
N GLY A 238 3.83 -6.27 1.15
CA GLY A 238 3.73 -7.26 0.07
C GLY A 238 2.31 -7.49 -0.48
N TYR A 239 1.32 -6.72 -0.05
CA TYR A 239 -0.04 -6.75 -0.60
C TYR A 239 -0.08 -6.17 -2.02
N GLY A 240 0.35 -4.92 -2.15
CA GLY A 240 0.31 -4.18 -3.41
C GLY A 240 0.93 -4.91 -4.58
N PRO A 241 2.19 -5.39 -4.49
CA PRO A 241 2.84 -6.15 -5.58
C PRO A 241 2.04 -7.35 -6.04
N VAL A 242 1.50 -8.14 -5.10
CA VAL A 242 0.77 -9.37 -5.41
C VAL A 242 -0.56 -9.06 -6.08
N VAL A 243 -1.32 -8.10 -5.56
CA VAL A 243 -2.60 -7.68 -6.13
C VAL A 243 -2.41 -7.02 -7.49
N THR A 244 -1.47 -6.07 -7.61
CA THR A 244 -1.23 -5.33 -8.86
C THR A 244 -0.77 -6.26 -9.97
N VAL A 245 0.31 -7.02 -9.74
CA VAL A 245 0.84 -7.94 -10.75
C VAL A 245 -0.15 -9.07 -11.03
N GLY A 246 -0.80 -9.60 -9.99
CA GLY A 246 -1.86 -10.61 -10.13
C GLY A 246 -3.01 -10.14 -11.01
N GLY A 247 -3.45 -8.87 -10.85
CA GLY A 247 -4.46 -8.25 -11.69
C GLY A 247 -4.04 -8.10 -13.14
N LEU A 248 -2.83 -7.63 -13.38
CA LEU A 248 -2.27 -7.51 -14.73
C LEU A 248 -2.14 -8.88 -15.43
N LEU A 249 -1.68 -9.89 -14.70
CA LEU A 249 -1.63 -11.27 -15.19
C LEU A 249 -3.03 -11.88 -15.42
N SER A 250 -4.04 -11.31 -14.78
CA SER A 250 -5.46 -11.69 -14.94
C SER A 250 -6.19 -10.89 -16.00
N GLY A 251 -5.51 -9.97 -16.71
CA GLY A 251 -6.07 -9.20 -17.83
C GLY A 251 -6.72 -7.88 -17.45
N VAL A 252 -6.46 -7.34 -16.25
CA VAL A 252 -6.97 -6.02 -15.84
C VAL A 252 -6.04 -4.92 -16.37
N PRO A 253 -6.58 -3.80 -16.93
CA PRO A 253 -5.78 -2.65 -17.36
C PRO A 253 -5.00 -2.01 -16.20
N VAL A 254 -3.74 -1.59 -16.46
CA VAL A 254 -2.79 -1.18 -15.41
C VAL A 254 -3.32 -0.03 -14.54
N LYS A 255 -3.80 1.07 -15.14
CA LYS A 255 -4.27 2.24 -14.37
C LYS A 255 -5.46 1.92 -13.48
N SER A 256 -6.41 1.14 -14.00
CA SER A 256 -7.55 0.65 -13.21
C SER A 256 -7.11 -0.32 -12.12
N MET A 257 -6.08 -1.15 -12.39
CA MET A 257 -5.57 -2.07 -11.37
C MET A 257 -4.88 -1.31 -10.23
N LEU A 258 -4.13 -0.25 -10.51
CA LEU A 258 -3.53 0.61 -9.49
C LEU A 258 -4.59 1.21 -8.56
N ALA A 259 -5.69 1.73 -9.13
CA ALA A 259 -6.82 2.23 -8.35
C ALA A 259 -7.51 1.15 -7.50
N VAL A 260 -7.73 -0.04 -8.07
CA VAL A 260 -8.32 -1.19 -7.35
C VAL A 260 -7.38 -1.68 -6.25
N THR A 261 -6.07 -1.70 -6.49
CA THR A 261 -5.09 -2.05 -5.46
C THR A 261 -5.15 -1.05 -4.30
N ALA A 262 -5.16 0.25 -4.59
CA ALA A 262 -5.22 1.30 -3.57
C ALA A 262 -6.45 1.12 -2.64
N ILE A 263 -7.66 1.01 -3.19
CA ILE A 263 -8.87 0.85 -2.38
C ILE A 263 -8.91 -0.49 -1.64
N SER A 264 -8.46 -1.57 -2.27
CA SER A 264 -8.48 -2.90 -1.67
C SER A 264 -7.46 -3.00 -0.53
N GLU A 265 -6.30 -2.42 -0.69
CA GLU A 265 -5.27 -2.33 0.34
C GLU A 265 -5.74 -1.45 1.49
N GLY A 266 -6.31 -0.27 1.20
CA GLY A 266 -6.91 0.60 2.19
C GLY A 266 -7.96 -0.11 3.03
N ALA A 267 -8.92 -0.78 2.41
CA ALA A 267 -9.97 -1.53 3.09
C ALA A 267 -9.40 -2.68 3.95
N THR A 268 -8.44 -3.43 3.41
CA THR A 268 -7.77 -4.52 4.12
C THR A 268 -6.98 -3.99 5.32
N CYS A 269 -6.36 -2.81 5.20
CA CYS A 269 -5.66 -2.15 6.29
C CYS A 269 -6.62 -1.66 7.39
N VAL A 270 -7.77 -1.06 7.03
CA VAL A 270 -8.81 -0.69 8.01
C VAL A 270 -9.24 -1.91 8.82
N PHE A 271 -9.52 -3.02 8.14
CA PHE A 271 -9.88 -4.26 8.81
C PHE A 271 -8.75 -4.80 9.70
N SER A 272 -7.50 -4.76 9.22
CA SER A 272 -6.32 -5.17 9.98
C SER A 272 -6.12 -4.35 11.26
N ILE A 273 -6.36 -3.03 11.20
CA ILE A 273 -6.32 -2.15 12.38
C ILE A 273 -7.33 -2.61 13.44
N VAL A 274 -8.56 -2.95 13.01
CA VAL A 274 -9.57 -3.48 13.94
C VAL A 274 -9.10 -4.77 14.62
N VAL A 275 -8.47 -5.68 13.87
CA VAL A 275 -7.89 -6.92 14.42
C VAL A 275 -6.76 -6.61 15.41
N TRP A 276 -5.84 -5.71 15.07
CA TRP A 276 -4.75 -5.30 15.96
C TRP A 276 -5.26 -4.65 17.25
N LEU A 277 -6.25 -3.76 17.14
CA LEU A 277 -6.87 -3.13 18.32
C LEU A 277 -7.59 -4.15 19.21
N ALA A 278 -8.30 -5.10 18.61
CA ALA A 278 -8.95 -6.18 19.37
C ALA A 278 -7.92 -7.03 20.14
N LEU A 279 -6.78 -7.37 19.52
CA LEU A 279 -5.69 -8.08 20.19
C LEU A 279 -5.03 -7.24 21.29
N ALA A 280 -4.87 -5.93 21.09
CA ALA A 280 -4.31 -5.04 22.10
C ALA A 280 -5.25 -4.88 23.32
N LEU A 281 -6.54 -4.70 23.09
CA LEU A 281 -7.55 -4.61 24.16
C LEU A 281 -7.70 -5.94 24.92
N GLY A 282 -7.48 -7.06 24.25
CA GLY A 282 -7.44 -8.39 24.89
C GLY A 282 -6.14 -8.68 25.65
N GLY A 283 -5.22 -7.71 25.75
CA GLY A 283 -3.94 -7.87 26.48
C GLY A 283 -2.89 -8.74 25.77
N GLY A 284 -3.17 -9.20 24.53
CA GLY A 284 -2.27 -10.06 23.77
C GLY A 284 -1.09 -9.34 23.12
N VAL A 285 -1.23 -8.04 22.83
CA VAL A 285 -0.21 -7.25 22.11
C VAL A 285 -0.20 -5.81 22.59
N THR A 286 0.98 -5.23 22.77
CA THR A 286 1.15 -3.79 23.00
C THR A 286 1.34 -3.08 21.66
N ILE A 287 0.78 -1.90 21.47
CA ILE A 287 0.91 -1.07 20.27
C ILE A 287 1.49 0.29 20.66
N ASP A 288 2.33 0.84 19.80
CA ASP A 288 2.86 2.20 19.94
C ASP A 288 2.84 2.91 18.58
N PHE A 289 2.30 4.12 18.58
CA PHE A 289 2.11 4.91 17.36
C PHE A 289 3.16 6.02 17.17
N LEU A 290 4.30 5.95 17.86
CA LEU A 290 5.32 6.99 17.84
C LEU A 290 5.78 7.40 16.43
N VAL A 291 5.91 6.46 15.49
CA VAL A 291 6.37 6.74 14.12
C VAL A 291 5.24 7.18 13.19
N LEU A 292 3.98 7.01 13.59
CA LEU A 292 2.80 7.25 12.76
C LEU A 292 2.70 8.70 12.25
N PRO A 293 2.90 9.77 13.06
CA PRO A 293 2.84 11.14 12.56
C PRO A 293 3.83 11.42 11.43
N SER A 294 5.05 10.89 11.55
CA SER A 294 6.09 11.05 10.53
C SER A 294 5.73 10.36 9.23
N MET A 295 5.16 9.16 9.29
CA MET A 295 4.67 8.43 8.13
C MET A 295 3.52 9.17 7.44
N LEU A 296 2.53 9.64 8.20
CA LEU A 296 1.37 10.35 7.67
C LEU A 296 1.77 11.67 7.01
N LEU A 297 2.66 12.44 7.64
CA LEU A 297 3.11 13.71 7.11
C LEU A 297 3.80 13.56 5.74
N GLY A 298 4.70 12.57 5.61
CA GLY A 298 5.36 12.29 4.34
C GLY A 298 4.41 11.75 3.28
N SER A 299 3.55 10.82 3.65
CA SER A 299 2.61 10.19 2.72
C SER A 299 1.54 11.13 2.20
N MET A 300 1.16 12.17 2.94
CA MET A 300 0.13 13.13 2.55
C MET A 300 0.41 13.78 1.18
N VAL A 301 1.65 14.18 0.95
CA VAL A 301 2.05 14.80 -0.34
C VAL A 301 2.03 13.75 -1.47
N ALA A 302 2.62 12.60 -1.20
CA ALA A 302 2.80 11.55 -2.20
C ALA A 302 1.49 10.89 -2.61
N ALA A 303 0.59 10.61 -1.65
CA ALA A 303 -0.71 9.99 -1.93
C ALA A 303 -1.63 10.85 -2.81
N VAL A 304 -1.43 12.19 -2.81
CA VAL A 304 -2.14 13.08 -3.72
C VAL A 304 -1.44 13.18 -5.07
N ALA A 305 -0.10 13.28 -5.07
CA ALA A 305 0.68 13.47 -6.29
C ALA A 305 0.73 12.21 -7.18
N ALA A 306 0.77 11.01 -6.59
CA ALA A 306 0.96 9.78 -7.34
C ALA A 306 -0.23 9.39 -8.24
N PRO A 307 -1.51 9.44 -7.82
CA PRO A 307 -2.65 9.21 -8.72
C PRO A 307 -2.70 10.20 -9.89
N TYR A 308 -2.22 11.44 -9.67
CA TYR A 308 -2.07 12.42 -10.74
C TYR A 308 -0.96 12.05 -11.72
N ALA A 309 0.17 11.57 -11.24
CA ALA A 309 1.24 11.05 -12.10
C ALA A 309 0.74 9.86 -12.95
N VAL A 310 -0.09 8.98 -12.38
CA VAL A 310 -0.72 7.87 -13.12
C VAL A 310 -1.62 8.37 -14.24
N LYS A 311 -2.38 9.46 -14.04
CA LYS A 311 -3.16 10.12 -15.10
C LYS A 311 -2.25 10.64 -16.22
N VAL A 312 -1.21 11.37 -15.87
CA VAL A 312 -0.35 12.12 -16.80
C VAL A 312 0.48 11.19 -17.68
N PHE A 313 1.12 10.18 -17.09
CA PHE A 313 1.98 9.26 -17.82
C PHE A 313 1.18 8.21 -18.60
N PRO A 314 1.66 7.80 -19.81
CA PRO A 314 0.93 6.85 -20.64
C PRO A 314 0.94 5.44 -20.03
N THR A 315 -0.13 4.69 -20.27
CA THR A 315 -0.30 3.30 -19.81
C THR A 315 0.89 2.40 -20.17
N LYS A 316 1.54 2.65 -21.32
CA LYS A 316 2.73 1.88 -21.76
C LYS A 316 3.91 2.05 -20.80
N ALA A 317 4.11 3.24 -20.20
CA ALA A 317 5.18 3.47 -19.25
C ALA A 317 4.98 2.63 -17.97
N TRP A 318 3.77 2.59 -17.44
CA TRP A 318 3.45 1.83 -16.22
C TRP A 318 3.62 0.31 -16.39
N ARG A 319 3.42 -0.22 -17.59
CA ARG A 319 3.69 -1.64 -17.90
C ARG A 319 5.17 -2.03 -17.71
N TRP A 320 6.09 -1.06 -17.76
CA TRP A 320 7.52 -1.28 -17.50
C TRP A 320 7.92 -0.89 -16.07
N VAL A 321 7.40 0.22 -15.57
CA VAL A 321 7.72 0.72 -14.23
C VAL A 321 7.38 -0.33 -13.16
N VAL A 322 6.18 -0.91 -13.24
CA VAL A 322 5.68 -1.88 -12.24
C VAL A 322 6.60 -3.09 -12.08
N PRO A 323 6.93 -3.89 -13.11
CA PRO A 323 7.76 -5.07 -12.95
C PRO A 323 9.22 -4.76 -12.61
N VAL A 324 9.78 -3.69 -13.18
CA VAL A 324 11.16 -3.28 -12.88
C VAL A 324 11.27 -2.87 -11.42
N TYR A 325 10.32 -2.08 -10.93
CA TYR A 325 10.28 -1.68 -9.53
C TYR A 325 10.12 -2.89 -8.59
N CYS A 326 9.28 -3.86 -8.96
CA CYS A 326 9.10 -5.10 -8.20
C CYS A 326 10.42 -5.87 -8.02
N ILE A 327 11.23 -5.96 -9.09
CA ILE A 327 12.55 -6.62 -9.05
C ILE A 327 13.55 -5.82 -8.21
N ILE A 328 13.58 -4.50 -8.36
CA ILE A 328 14.45 -3.62 -7.54
C ILE A 328 14.11 -3.78 -6.06
N LEU A 329 12.81 -3.78 -5.73
CA LEU A 329 12.34 -3.96 -4.36
C LEU A 329 12.73 -5.33 -3.80
N ALA A 330 12.63 -6.39 -4.61
CA ALA A 330 13.05 -7.74 -4.23
C ALA A 330 14.56 -7.81 -3.98
N ALA A 331 15.37 -7.25 -4.87
CA ALA A 331 16.83 -7.21 -4.73
C ALA A 331 17.25 -6.43 -3.48
N TYR A 332 16.64 -5.27 -3.24
CA TYR A 332 16.86 -4.48 -2.04
C TYR A 332 16.47 -5.27 -0.76
N SER A 333 15.31 -5.91 -0.77
CA SER A 333 14.85 -6.72 0.36
C SER A 333 15.77 -7.91 0.62
N PHE A 334 16.25 -8.58 -0.43
CA PHE A 334 17.22 -9.67 -0.31
C PHE A 334 18.53 -9.19 0.31
N TYR A 335 19.09 -8.09 -0.19
CA TYR A 335 20.30 -7.48 0.36
C TYR A 335 20.17 -7.24 1.89
N LYS A 336 19.02 -6.73 2.34
CA LYS A 336 18.76 -6.46 3.76
C LYS A 336 18.62 -7.70 4.63
N ILE A 337 18.10 -8.81 4.09
CA ILE A 337 17.93 -10.04 4.86
C ILE A 337 19.13 -10.99 4.78
N ALA A 338 19.99 -10.85 3.77
CA ALA A 338 21.12 -11.74 3.55
C ALA A 338 22.02 -11.96 4.80
N PRO A 339 22.40 -10.92 5.56
CA PRO A 339 23.20 -11.14 6.78
C PRO A 339 22.47 -11.98 7.84
N SER A 340 21.16 -11.72 8.03
CA SER A 340 20.36 -12.47 9.00
C SER A 340 20.12 -13.92 8.55
N LEU A 341 19.99 -14.11 7.23
CA LEU A 341 19.82 -15.44 6.65
C LEU A 341 21.11 -16.28 6.79
N MET A 342 22.26 -15.70 6.48
CA MET A 342 23.56 -16.36 6.66
C MET A 342 23.81 -16.77 8.12
N LYS A 343 23.49 -15.88 9.06
CA LYS A 343 23.61 -16.18 10.51
C LYS A 343 22.66 -17.32 10.93
N HIS A 344 21.50 -17.45 10.29
CA HIS A 344 20.49 -18.48 10.63
C HIS A 344 20.80 -19.84 9.99
N LEU A 345 21.55 -19.86 8.90
CA LEU A 345 21.96 -21.08 8.20
C LEU A 345 23.34 -21.59 8.61
N GLY A 346 24.19 -20.72 9.15
CA GLY A 346 25.56 -21.04 9.58
C GLY A 346 25.75 -21.31 11.07
N GLY A 347 24.71 -21.21 11.87
CA GLY A 347 24.64 -21.57 13.30
C GLY A 347 23.64 -22.66 13.53
#